data_7a908012f977c50fe61b15b0e3f283c1
#
_entry.id   7a908012f977c50fe61b15b0e3f283c1
#
_cell.length_a   1.000
_cell.length_b   1.000
_cell.length_c   1.000
_cell.angle_alpha   90.00
_cell.angle_beta   90.00
_cell.angle_gamma   90.00
#
_symmetry.space_group_name_H-M   'P 1'
#
loop_
_entity.id
_entity.type
_entity.pdbx_description
1 polymer ?
#
loop_
_entity_poly.entity_id
_entity_poly.type
_entity_poly.pdbx_seq_one_letter_code
_entity_poly.pdbx_strand_id
1 'polypeptide(L)'
;MARELARRSLPSGRIARVVMSETTDGDAADGAAIGGSEDFLAGYPFTASSATNLCQVHGADVVLVDAPGAKTGSVADAAVTDVVGASLVIQVADCVPLALLGDHSVGLAHAGWRGLRAGVLERTIEALTVLDGTAPVSAVIGPHIGPCCYEFGDDDLADLVSRFGSGVRSRTMDGRSALDLSTVVASVLERAEVPVAFDEACTSCDDRYWSF
;
A
#
# COMPACT_ATOMS: atom_id res chain seq x y z
N MET A 1 -4.27 7.46 17.90
CA MET A 1 -4.28 5.96 17.93
C MET A 1 -4.53 5.48 16.52
N ALA A 2 -3.67 4.59 15.98
CA ALA A 2 -3.76 4.15 14.60
C ALA A 2 -5.16 3.63 14.25
N ARG A 3 -5.67 4.03 13.09
CA ARG A 3 -6.97 3.61 12.56
C ARG A 3 -6.88 2.18 12.02
N GLU A 4 -7.73 1.28 12.49
CA GLU A 4 -7.85 -0.06 11.90
C GLU A 4 -8.69 0.03 10.61
N LEU A 5 -8.05 -0.20 9.46
CA LEU A 5 -8.71 -0.24 8.14
C LEU A 5 -9.41 -1.58 7.91
N ALA A 6 -8.78 -2.65 8.35
CA ALA A 6 -9.36 -3.99 8.24
C ALA A 6 -8.83 -4.93 9.33
N ARG A 7 -9.70 -5.86 9.72
CA ARG A 7 -9.36 -7.06 10.48
C ARG A 7 -10.04 -8.25 9.82
N ARG A 8 -9.25 -9.21 9.39
CA ARG A 8 -9.74 -10.36 8.62
C ARG A 8 -9.22 -11.68 9.20
N SER A 9 -10.10 -12.64 9.33
CA SER A 9 -9.70 -14.04 9.51
C SER A 9 -9.33 -14.59 8.14
N LEU A 10 -8.10 -15.06 8.01
CA LEU A 10 -7.63 -15.74 6.81
C LEU A 10 -8.17 -17.17 6.76
N PRO A 11 -8.24 -17.82 5.60
CA PRO A 11 -8.69 -19.21 5.48
C PRO A 11 -7.93 -20.19 6.39
N SER A 12 -6.64 -19.95 6.62
CA SER A 12 -5.83 -20.71 7.59
C SER A 12 -6.24 -20.55 9.07
N GLY A 13 -7.21 -19.68 9.38
CA GLY A 13 -7.61 -19.33 10.75
C GLY A 13 -6.73 -18.26 11.42
N ARG A 14 -5.68 -17.78 10.77
CA ARG A 14 -4.86 -16.65 11.24
C ARG A 14 -5.63 -15.34 11.13
N ILE A 15 -5.23 -14.33 11.89
CA ILE A 15 -5.83 -12.98 11.83
C ILE A 15 -4.82 -12.01 11.24
N ALA A 16 -5.21 -11.38 10.14
CA ALA A 16 -4.51 -10.23 9.57
C ALA A 16 -5.16 -8.92 10.06
N ARG A 17 -4.34 -7.93 10.37
CA ARG A 17 -4.78 -6.57 10.73
C ARG A 17 -4.09 -5.58 9.80
N VAL A 18 -4.86 -4.66 9.24
CA VAL A 18 -4.39 -3.53 8.45
C VAL A 18 -4.69 -2.26 9.22
N VAL A 19 -3.67 -1.50 9.56
CA VAL A 19 -3.79 -0.25 10.31
C VAL A 19 -3.06 0.87 9.59
N MET A 20 -3.55 2.10 9.74
CA MET A 20 -2.95 3.29 9.17
C MET A 20 -2.86 4.39 10.22
N SER A 21 -1.76 5.16 10.21
CA SER A 21 -1.64 6.37 11.02
C SER A 21 -2.50 7.50 10.46
N GLU A 22 -2.88 8.39 11.35
CA GLU A 22 -3.46 9.69 11.02
C GLU A 22 -2.51 10.80 11.51
N THR A 23 -2.69 12.04 11.04
CA THR A 23 -1.84 13.19 11.43
C THR A 23 -1.75 13.38 12.94
N THR A 24 -2.79 13.02 13.67
CA THR A 24 -2.83 13.06 15.14
C THR A 24 -1.93 12.03 15.83
N ASP A 25 -1.46 11.03 15.10
CA ASP A 25 -0.54 10.00 15.61
C ASP A 25 0.95 10.44 15.51
N GLY A 26 1.22 11.55 14.82
CA GLY A 26 2.57 12.08 14.58
C GLY A 26 3.10 11.71 13.20
N ASP A 27 4.23 12.32 12.82
CA ASP A 27 4.88 12.13 11.53
C ASP A 27 5.92 11.00 11.61
N ALA A 28 5.76 10.00 10.75
CA ALA A 28 6.72 8.90 10.59
C ALA A 28 7.98 9.32 9.81
N ALA A 29 7.95 10.47 9.11
CA ALA A 29 9.06 10.97 8.29
C ALA A 29 10.14 11.72 9.10
N ASP A 30 9.88 12.11 10.36
CA ASP A 30 10.83 12.84 11.21
C ASP A 30 12.08 12.01 11.57
N GLY A 31 12.81 11.56 10.55
CA GLY A 31 14.19 11.04 10.65
C GLY A 31 14.34 9.67 11.26
N ALA A 32 13.26 9.04 11.57
CA ALA A 32 13.28 7.68 12.02
C ALA A 32 12.69 6.79 10.92
N ALA A 33 13.53 6.05 10.23
CA ALA A 33 13.14 4.67 9.93
C ALA A 33 12.29 4.20 11.13
N ILE A 34 11.17 3.47 10.94
CA ILE A 34 10.29 3.06 12.05
C ILE A 34 11.10 2.40 13.18
N GLY A 35 11.73 3.15 13.92
CA GLY A 35 12.56 3.21 15.09
C GLY A 35 12.34 4.55 15.73
N GLY A 36 11.46 5.34 15.17
CA GLY A 36 10.94 6.56 15.76
C GLY A 36 10.36 6.27 17.11
N SER A 37 10.28 7.24 17.96
CA SER A 37 10.04 7.13 19.39
C SER A 37 9.11 5.96 19.72
N GLU A 38 9.44 5.19 20.74
CA GLU A 38 8.53 4.14 21.28
C GLU A 38 7.11 4.67 21.43
N ASP A 39 6.94 5.99 21.61
CA ASP A 39 5.68 6.70 21.70
C ASP A 39 4.86 6.63 20.39
N PHE A 40 5.48 6.78 19.20
CA PHE A 40 4.75 6.65 17.93
C PHE A 40 4.21 5.23 17.76
N LEU A 41 5.00 4.22 18.10
CA LEU A 41 4.61 2.82 17.97
C LEU A 41 3.64 2.33 19.06
N ALA A 42 3.51 3.04 20.19
CA ALA A 42 2.61 2.66 21.28
C ALA A 42 1.12 2.57 20.87
N GLY A 43 0.74 3.24 19.77
CA GLY A 43 -0.60 3.17 19.18
C GLY A 43 -0.85 1.97 18.27
N TYR A 44 0.19 1.18 17.95
CA TYR A 44 0.13 0.10 16.97
C TYR A 44 0.15 -1.29 17.61
N PRO A 45 -0.42 -2.30 16.94
CA PRO A 45 -0.46 -3.67 17.47
C PRO A 45 0.85 -4.45 17.25
N PHE A 46 1.97 -3.77 17.08
CA PHE A 46 3.29 -4.36 16.84
C PHE A 46 4.40 -3.57 17.55
N THR A 47 5.59 -4.13 17.60
CA THR A 47 6.78 -3.48 18.18
C THR A 47 7.78 -3.12 17.06
N ALA A 48 8.69 -2.19 17.34
CA ALA A 48 9.77 -1.83 16.42
C ALA A 48 10.59 -3.05 15.97
N SER A 49 10.83 -3.98 16.88
CA SER A 49 11.60 -5.21 16.59
C SER A 49 10.86 -6.23 15.70
N SER A 50 9.54 -6.10 15.56
CA SER A 50 8.74 -6.96 14.67
C SER A 50 8.40 -6.30 13.34
N ALA A 51 8.69 -5.01 13.20
CA ALA A 51 8.35 -4.19 12.04
C ALA A 51 9.45 -4.28 10.96
N THR A 52 9.04 -4.58 9.74
CA THR A 52 9.86 -4.44 8.54
C THR A 52 9.47 -3.16 7.82
N ASN A 53 10.37 -2.18 7.81
CA ASN A 53 10.24 -0.92 7.09
C ASN A 53 11.19 -0.89 5.89
N LEU A 54 10.68 -0.48 4.72
CA LEU A 54 11.41 -0.49 3.46
C LEU A 54 12.02 0.87 3.12
N CYS A 55 13.13 0.87 2.39
CA CYS A 55 13.63 2.05 1.68
C CYS A 55 12.89 2.14 0.33
N GLN A 56 11.75 2.84 0.31
CA GLN A 56 10.86 2.97 -0.84
C GLN A 56 11.48 3.90 -1.91
N VAL A 57 11.48 3.46 -3.15
CA VAL A 57 12.09 4.16 -4.30
C VAL A 57 11.13 4.34 -5.47
N HIS A 58 9.83 4.10 -5.25
CA HIS A 58 8.79 4.06 -6.29
C HIS A 58 9.08 3.03 -7.39
N GLY A 59 9.74 1.94 -6.99
CA GLY A 59 10.08 0.80 -7.85
C GLY A 59 9.02 -0.31 -7.82
N ALA A 60 9.44 -1.52 -8.18
CA ALA A 60 8.56 -2.69 -8.20
C ALA A 60 9.20 -3.92 -7.52
N ASP A 61 10.26 -3.73 -6.77
CA ASP A 61 10.89 -4.83 -6.06
C ASP A 61 10.06 -5.23 -4.83
N VAL A 62 10.01 -6.53 -4.59
CA VAL A 62 9.26 -7.17 -3.50
C VAL A 62 10.22 -7.98 -2.66
N VAL A 63 10.20 -7.82 -1.34
CA VAL A 63 11.02 -8.61 -0.42
C VAL A 63 10.18 -9.64 0.32
N LEU A 64 10.72 -10.84 0.48
CA LEU A 64 10.18 -11.86 1.37
C LEU A 64 10.74 -11.62 2.78
N VAL A 65 9.84 -11.41 3.73
CA VAL A 65 10.16 -11.27 5.17
C VAL A 65 9.97 -12.61 5.84
N ASP A 66 11.09 -13.22 6.23
CA ASP A 66 11.22 -14.59 6.76
C ASP A 66 11.37 -14.67 8.29
N ALA A 67 11.39 -13.52 8.96
CA ALA A 67 11.35 -13.39 10.42
C ALA A 67 10.83 -12.01 10.82
N PRO A 68 10.24 -11.82 12.04
CA PRO A 68 9.84 -10.51 12.51
C PRO A 68 10.99 -9.49 12.46
N GLY A 69 10.75 -8.32 11.86
CA GLY A 69 11.74 -7.25 11.68
C GLY A 69 12.85 -7.51 10.66
N ALA A 70 12.90 -8.70 10.07
CA ALA A 70 13.86 -8.99 9.01
C ALA A 70 13.64 -8.09 7.78
N LYS A 71 14.72 -7.87 7.00
CA LYS A 71 14.68 -7.06 5.76
C LYS A 71 14.41 -5.56 5.96
N THR A 72 14.33 -5.05 7.18
CA THR A 72 14.25 -3.61 7.43
C THR A 72 15.41 -2.88 6.74
N GLY A 73 15.10 -1.76 6.05
CA GLY A 73 16.05 -0.97 5.26
C GLY A 73 16.34 -1.54 3.86
N SER A 74 15.72 -2.66 3.45
CA SER A 74 15.84 -3.14 2.08
C SER A 74 15.25 -2.14 1.08
N VAL A 75 15.92 -1.96 -0.05
CA VAL A 75 15.41 -1.12 -1.16
C VAL A 75 14.35 -1.90 -1.90
N ALA A 76 13.10 -1.55 -1.65
CA ALA A 76 11.92 -2.17 -2.27
C ALA A 76 10.68 -1.32 -1.97
N ASP A 77 9.61 -1.55 -2.73
CA ASP A 77 8.32 -0.86 -2.55
C ASP A 77 7.20 -1.82 -2.11
N ALA A 78 7.50 -3.10 -1.96
CA ALA A 78 6.58 -4.09 -1.42
C ALA A 78 7.28 -5.16 -0.59
N ALA A 79 6.53 -5.76 0.31
CA ALA A 79 6.98 -6.89 1.11
C ALA A 79 5.85 -7.91 1.26
N VAL A 80 6.23 -9.18 1.40
CA VAL A 80 5.31 -10.30 1.66
C VAL A 80 5.84 -11.16 2.80
N THR A 81 4.95 -11.80 3.56
CA THR A 81 5.32 -12.70 4.65
C THR A 81 4.22 -13.70 4.97
N ASP A 82 4.60 -14.91 5.37
CA ASP A 82 3.74 -15.92 6.00
C ASP A 82 4.08 -16.09 7.50
N VAL A 83 4.97 -15.26 8.03
CA VAL A 83 5.47 -15.36 9.41
C VAL A 83 4.49 -14.67 10.37
N VAL A 84 3.95 -15.46 11.31
CA VAL A 84 3.11 -14.92 12.39
C VAL A 84 3.93 -14.00 13.31
N GLY A 85 3.41 -12.82 13.58
CA GLY A 85 4.09 -11.81 14.41
C GLY A 85 5.03 -10.88 13.64
N ALA A 86 5.30 -11.13 12.35
CA ALA A 86 5.94 -10.14 11.49
C ALA A 86 4.95 -9.03 11.14
N SER A 87 5.42 -7.79 11.09
CA SER A 87 4.64 -6.62 10.71
C SER A 87 5.31 -5.92 9.53
N LEU A 88 4.57 -5.76 8.44
CA LEU A 88 5.03 -5.03 7.26
C LEU A 88 4.61 -3.57 7.39
N VAL A 89 5.50 -2.66 7.06
CA VAL A 89 5.26 -1.22 7.19
C VAL A 89 5.73 -0.48 5.94
N ILE A 90 4.88 0.41 5.44
CA ILE A 90 5.20 1.37 4.39
C ILE A 90 4.84 2.78 4.84
N GLN A 91 5.50 3.77 4.29
CA GLN A 91 5.21 5.19 4.48
C GLN A 91 4.54 5.72 3.23
N VAL A 92 3.43 6.43 3.41
CA VAL A 92 2.68 7.03 2.31
C VAL A 92 2.24 8.45 2.66
N ALA A 93 2.37 9.32 1.68
CA ALA A 93 1.71 10.60 1.57
C ALA A 93 1.30 10.69 0.09
N ASP A 94 0.02 10.53 -0.20
CA ASP A 94 -0.61 10.50 -1.52
C ASP A 94 -0.54 9.19 -2.31
N CYS A 95 0.57 8.44 -2.29
CA CYS A 95 0.64 7.13 -2.96
C CYS A 95 -0.34 6.13 -2.34
N VAL A 96 -0.79 5.15 -3.12
CA VAL A 96 -1.75 4.14 -2.67
C VAL A 96 -1.07 3.13 -1.75
N PRO A 97 -1.50 3.00 -0.48
CA PRO A 97 -1.14 1.86 0.36
C PRO A 97 -2.07 0.69 0.05
N LEU A 98 -1.50 -0.43 -0.34
CA LEU A 98 -2.26 -1.65 -0.65
C LEU A 98 -1.81 -2.80 0.23
N ALA A 99 -2.74 -3.38 1.00
CA ALA A 99 -2.55 -4.65 1.67
C ALA A 99 -3.22 -5.78 0.88
N LEU A 100 -2.48 -6.86 0.67
CA LEU A 100 -2.97 -8.11 0.07
C LEU A 100 -3.05 -9.19 1.15
N LEU A 101 -4.15 -9.91 1.19
CA LEU A 101 -4.41 -10.96 2.16
C LEU A 101 -4.51 -12.29 1.42
N GLY A 102 -3.63 -13.21 1.74
CA GLY A 102 -3.59 -14.55 1.18
C GLY A 102 -4.29 -15.58 2.07
N ASP A 103 -4.03 -16.86 1.85
CA ASP A 103 -4.57 -17.95 2.68
C ASP A 103 -3.93 -17.95 4.07
N HIS A 104 -2.60 -17.86 4.13
CA HIS A 104 -1.83 -17.82 5.37
C HIS A 104 -0.74 -16.73 5.36
N SER A 105 -0.61 -15.97 4.28
CA SER A 105 0.35 -14.90 4.08
C SER A 105 -0.31 -13.53 3.94
N VAL A 106 0.48 -12.48 4.07
CA VAL A 106 0.08 -11.10 3.83
C VAL A 106 1.14 -10.37 3.01
N GLY A 107 0.71 -9.42 2.19
CA GLY A 107 1.58 -8.50 1.47
C GLY A 107 1.20 -7.06 1.71
N LEU A 108 2.17 -6.17 1.59
CA LEU A 108 1.97 -4.73 1.68
C LEU A 108 2.78 -4.06 0.57
N ALA A 109 2.13 -3.19 -0.21
CA ALA A 109 2.75 -2.49 -1.33
C ALA A 109 2.54 -0.98 -1.25
N HIS A 110 3.62 -0.23 -1.48
CA HIS A 110 3.61 1.20 -1.76
C HIS A 110 3.40 1.40 -3.26
N ALA A 111 2.21 1.78 -3.66
CA ALA A 111 1.82 1.85 -5.06
C ALA A 111 1.68 3.30 -5.55
N GLY A 112 2.80 3.98 -5.70
CA GLY A 112 2.90 5.21 -6.48
C GLY A 112 2.80 4.93 -7.98
N TRP A 113 2.49 5.95 -8.82
CA TRP A 113 2.29 5.76 -10.25
C TRP A 113 3.46 5.11 -11.00
N ARG A 114 4.71 5.42 -10.58
CA ARG A 114 5.91 4.80 -11.16
C ARG A 114 6.00 3.32 -10.82
N GLY A 115 5.74 2.96 -9.56
CA GLY A 115 5.67 1.58 -9.09
C GLY A 115 4.57 0.78 -9.79
N LEU A 116 3.38 1.38 -9.93
CA LEU A 116 2.26 0.80 -10.70
C LEU A 116 2.64 0.55 -12.15
N ARG A 117 3.25 1.55 -12.79
CA ARG A 117 3.78 1.42 -14.15
C ARG A 117 4.84 0.33 -14.25
N ALA A 118 5.70 0.16 -13.25
CA ALA A 118 6.73 -0.87 -13.21
C ALA A 118 6.21 -2.27 -12.83
N GLY A 119 4.97 -2.39 -12.35
CA GLY A 119 4.31 -3.66 -12.03
C GLY A 119 4.46 -4.09 -10.57
N VAL A 120 4.54 -3.15 -9.62
CA VAL A 120 4.68 -3.48 -8.19
C VAL A 120 3.56 -4.37 -7.68
N LEU A 121 2.33 -4.15 -8.13
CA LEU A 121 1.18 -4.95 -7.68
C LEU A 121 1.20 -6.36 -8.25
N GLU A 122 1.46 -6.49 -9.55
CA GLU A 122 1.57 -7.78 -10.23
C GLU A 122 2.64 -8.65 -9.56
N ARG A 123 3.81 -8.06 -9.25
CA ARG A 123 4.90 -8.77 -8.55
C ARG A 123 4.54 -9.13 -7.11
N THR A 124 3.80 -8.26 -6.42
CA THR A 124 3.37 -8.56 -5.05
C THR A 124 2.34 -9.69 -5.01
N ILE A 125 1.39 -9.69 -5.95
CA ILE A 125 0.41 -10.77 -6.13
C ILE A 125 1.13 -12.09 -6.46
N GLU A 126 2.10 -12.06 -7.38
CA GLU A 126 2.90 -13.23 -7.74
C GLU A 126 3.67 -13.78 -6.52
N ALA A 127 4.34 -12.91 -5.75
CA ALA A 127 5.09 -13.31 -4.57
C ALA A 127 4.20 -13.96 -3.50
N LEU A 128 3.00 -13.41 -3.26
CA LEU A 128 2.00 -14.02 -2.38
C LEU A 128 1.49 -15.36 -2.91
N THR A 129 1.23 -15.42 -4.22
CA THR A 129 0.78 -16.67 -4.87
C THR A 129 1.83 -17.78 -4.72
N VAL A 130 3.10 -17.43 -4.79
CA VAL A 130 4.19 -18.39 -4.55
C VAL A 130 4.20 -18.89 -3.09
N LEU A 131 3.96 -18.01 -2.12
CA LEU A 131 3.91 -18.39 -0.69
C LEU A 131 2.71 -19.27 -0.36
N ASP A 132 1.53 -18.93 -0.88
CA ASP A 132 0.28 -19.60 -0.53
C ASP A 132 -0.08 -20.77 -1.47
N GLY A 133 0.54 -20.83 -2.66
CA GLY A 133 0.13 -21.73 -3.74
C GLY A 133 -1.18 -21.34 -4.43
N THR A 134 -1.80 -20.23 -4.02
CA THR A 134 -3.06 -19.68 -4.55
C THR A 134 -2.98 -18.16 -4.61
N ALA A 135 -3.81 -17.54 -5.46
CA ALA A 135 -3.93 -16.08 -5.51
C ALA A 135 -4.42 -15.49 -4.19
N PRO A 136 -4.10 -14.22 -3.88
CA PRO A 136 -4.63 -13.53 -2.71
C PRO A 136 -6.16 -13.56 -2.66
N VAL A 137 -6.73 -13.77 -1.48
CA VAL A 137 -8.18 -13.87 -1.28
C VAL A 137 -8.87 -12.52 -1.20
N SER A 138 -8.15 -11.46 -0.85
CA SER A 138 -8.67 -10.09 -0.85
C SER A 138 -7.57 -9.04 -0.77
N ALA A 139 -7.93 -7.80 -1.13
CA ALA A 139 -7.10 -6.61 -0.99
C ALA A 139 -7.81 -5.53 -0.15
N VAL A 140 -7.02 -4.69 0.51
CA VAL A 140 -7.47 -3.49 1.21
C VAL A 140 -6.64 -2.31 0.73
N ILE A 141 -7.31 -1.29 0.18
CA ILE A 141 -6.69 -0.03 -0.23
C ILE A 141 -6.98 1.00 0.86
N GLY A 142 -5.94 1.64 1.34
CA GLY A 142 -6.06 2.75 2.28
C GLY A 142 -6.19 4.12 1.59
N PRO A 143 -6.39 5.19 2.38
CA PRO A 143 -6.42 6.56 1.92
C PRO A 143 -5.22 6.92 1.04
N HIS A 144 -5.49 7.63 -0.05
CA HIS A 144 -4.50 8.08 -1.02
C HIS A 144 -5.02 9.32 -1.76
N ILE A 145 -4.19 9.96 -2.58
CA ILE A 145 -4.64 11.13 -3.34
C ILE A 145 -5.70 10.74 -4.37
N GLY A 146 -6.84 11.40 -4.29
CA GLY A 146 -7.90 11.23 -5.28
C GLY A 146 -7.64 12.02 -6.56
N PRO A 147 -8.32 11.66 -7.67
CA PRO A 147 -8.18 12.41 -8.93
C PRO A 147 -8.61 13.87 -8.81
N CYS A 148 -9.45 14.20 -7.84
CA CYS A 148 -9.87 15.58 -7.55
C CYS A 148 -8.69 16.54 -7.28
N CYS A 149 -7.55 16.02 -6.78
CA CYS A 149 -6.37 16.78 -6.40
C CYS A 149 -5.09 16.34 -7.14
N TYR A 150 -5.11 15.23 -7.87
CA TYR A 150 -3.92 14.66 -8.49
C TYR A 150 -3.76 15.10 -9.95
N GLU A 151 -3.37 16.36 -10.16
CA GLU A 151 -2.97 16.85 -11.50
C GLU A 151 -1.85 15.99 -12.06
N PHE A 152 -1.94 15.63 -13.35
CA PHE A 152 -1.01 14.71 -13.97
C PHE A 152 -0.66 15.10 -15.41
N GLY A 153 0.62 14.99 -15.77
CA GLY A 153 1.12 15.35 -17.09
C GLY A 153 0.57 14.46 -18.19
N ASP A 154 0.21 15.06 -19.33
CA ASP A 154 -0.50 14.36 -20.41
C ASP A 154 0.35 13.23 -21.04
N ASP A 155 1.68 13.37 -21.11
CA ASP A 155 2.57 12.37 -21.71
C ASP A 155 2.62 11.09 -20.85
N ASP A 156 2.87 11.23 -19.54
CA ASP A 156 2.88 10.10 -18.60
C ASP A 156 1.46 9.49 -18.47
N LEU A 157 0.42 10.33 -18.53
CA LEU A 157 -0.97 9.87 -18.49
C LEU A 157 -1.32 9.04 -19.74
N ALA A 158 -0.81 9.42 -20.91
CA ALA A 158 -1.04 8.65 -22.14
C ALA A 158 -0.40 7.25 -22.07
N ASP A 159 0.79 7.14 -21.47
CA ASP A 159 1.45 5.87 -21.25
C ASP A 159 0.66 4.95 -20.29
N LEU A 160 0.18 5.51 -19.16
CA LEU A 160 -0.67 4.78 -18.21
C LEU A 160 -2.01 4.36 -18.83
N VAL A 161 -2.63 5.22 -19.64
CA VAL A 161 -3.84 4.89 -20.40
C VAL A 161 -3.60 3.72 -21.35
N SER A 162 -2.45 3.69 -22.04
CA SER A 162 -2.09 2.57 -22.94
C SER A 162 -2.00 1.24 -22.19
N ARG A 163 -1.50 1.27 -20.94
CA ARG A 163 -1.30 0.07 -20.12
C ARG A 163 -2.57 -0.39 -19.38
N PHE A 164 -3.30 0.56 -18.80
CA PHE A 164 -4.40 0.28 -17.85
C PHE A 164 -5.79 0.63 -18.39
N GLY A 165 -5.87 1.22 -19.58
CA GLY A 165 -7.13 1.62 -20.19
C GLY A 165 -7.49 3.09 -19.95
N SER A 166 -8.44 3.61 -20.72
CA SER A 166 -8.84 5.03 -20.68
C SER A 166 -9.51 5.46 -19.37
N GLY A 167 -10.00 4.51 -18.57
CA GLY A 167 -10.66 4.77 -17.30
C GLY A 167 -9.77 5.42 -16.23
N VAL A 168 -8.42 5.28 -16.37
CA VAL A 168 -7.48 5.90 -15.42
C VAL A 168 -7.33 7.42 -15.61
N ARG A 169 -7.81 7.95 -16.75
CA ARG A 169 -7.84 9.39 -17.02
C ARG A 169 -9.01 10.05 -16.30
N SER A 170 -8.73 11.10 -15.57
CA SER A 170 -9.71 11.87 -14.82
C SER A 170 -9.45 13.37 -14.94
N ARG A 171 -10.12 14.16 -14.11
CA ARG A 171 -9.92 15.60 -13.99
C ARG A 171 -9.88 16.02 -12.52
N THR A 172 -9.05 17.03 -12.25
CA THR A 172 -9.05 17.72 -10.96
C THR A 172 -10.32 18.55 -10.78
N MET A 173 -10.56 19.04 -9.57
CA MET A 173 -11.71 19.93 -9.27
C MET A 173 -11.75 21.20 -10.13
N ASP A 174 -10.60 21.70 -10.56
CA ASP A 174 -10.46 22.86 -11.45
C ASP A 174 -10.33 22.49 -12.94
N GLY A 175 -10.58 21.21 -13.29
CA GLY A 175 -10.73 20.74 -14.66
C GLY A 175 -9.43 20.36 -15.38
N ARG A 176 -8.29 20.37 -14.70
CA ARG A 176 -6.99 19.93 -15.27
C ARG A 176 -6.92 18.43 -15.47
N SER A 177 -6.01 17.96 -16.33
CA SER A 177 -5.75 16.52 -16.50
C SER A 177 -5.34 15.89 -15.18
N ALA A 178 -5.93 14.75 -14.84
CA ALA A 178 -5.68 14.02 -13.59
C ALA A 178 -5.53 12.52 -13.83
N LEU A 179 -4.77 11.88 -12.94
CA LEU A 179 -4.67 10.42 -12.86
C LEU A 179 -5.55 9.91 -11.71
N ASP A 180 -6.32 8.88 -12.00
CA ASP A 180 -7.06 8.12 -10.99
C ASP A 180 -6.27 6.85 -10.61
N LEU A 181 -5.54 6.93 -9.50
CA LEU A 181 -4.75 5.81 -8.97
C LEU A 181 -5.64 4.64 -8.51
N SER A 182 -6.82 4.92 -7.96
CA SER A 182 -7.77 3.89 -7.57
C SER A 182 -8.16 3.01 -8.75
N THR A 183 -8.46 3.64 -9.88
CA THR A 183 -8.82 2.93 -11.13
C THR A 183 -7.64 2.13 -11.68
N VAL A 184 -6.40 2.65 -11.58
CA VAL A 184 -5.20 1.87 -11.96
C VAL A 184 -5.11 0.60 -11.11
N VAL A 185 -5.18 0.73 -9.79
CA VAL A 185 -5.09 -0.40 -8.86
C VAL A 185 -6.24 -1.38 -9.09
N ALA A 186 -7.47 -0.89 -9.21
CA ALA A 186 -8.65 -1.71 -9.47
C ALA A 186 -8.48 -2.56 -10.74
N SER A 187 -7.94 -1.98 -11.82
CA SER A 187 -7.72 -2.69 -13.07
C SER A 187 -6.71 -3.84 -12.97
N VAL A 188 -5.72 -3.72 -12.10
CA VAL A 188 -4.75 -4.80 -11.83
C VAL A 188 -5.40 -5.91 -11.00
N LEU A 189 -6.10 -5.53 -9.92
CA LEU A 189 -6.77 -6.49 -9.03
C LEU A 189 -7.88 -7.25 -9.73
N GLU A 190 -8.67 -6.58 -10.60
CA GLU A 190 -9.71 -7.21 -11.41
C GLU A 190 -9.13 -8.28 -12.35
N ARG A 191 -8.03 -7.97 -13.03
CA ARG A 191 -7.33 -8.96 -13.89
C ARG A 191 -6.77 -10.15 -13.11
N ALA A 192 -6.42 -9.94 -11.86
CA ALA A 192 -5.95 -10.99 -10.96
C ALA A 192 -7.09 -11.68 -10.18
N GLU A 193 -8.35 -11.29 -10.42
CA GLU A 193 -9.56 -11.79 -9.75
C GLU A 193 -9.49 -11.64 -8.21
N VAL A 194 -8.80 -10.58 -7.72
CA VAL A 194 -8.66 -10.30 -6.28
C VAL A 194 -9.73 -9.31 -5.83
N PRO A 195 -10.68 -9.72 -4.96
CA PRO A 195 -11.68 -8.82 -4.39
C PRO A 195 -11.02 -7.72 -3.56
N VAL A 196 -11.54 -6.48 -3.65
CA VAL A 196 -10.94 -5.32 -3.00
C VAL A 196 -11.94 -4.52 -2.18
N ALA A 197 -11.49 -4.04 -1.02
CA ALA A 197 -12.16 -3.02 -0.22
C ALA A 197 -11.37 -1.71 -0.32
N PHE A 198 -12.08 -0.61 -0.62
CA PHE A 198 -11.50 0.72 -0.77
C PHE A 198 -11.80 1.60 0.45
N ASP A 199 -10.83 2.39 0.88
CA ASP A 199 -11.07 3.63 1.60
C ASP A 199 -11.06 4.77 0.56
N GLU A 200 -12.17 5.49 0.43
CA GLU A 200 -12.36 6.52 -0.59
C GLU A 200 -11.79 7.90 -0.18
N ALA A 201 -11.15 8.01 0.99
CA ALA A 201 -10.62 9.28 1.47
C ALA A 201 -9.46 9.76 0.58
N CYS A 202 -9.60 10.96 0.04
CA CYS A 202 -8.51 11.66 -0.63
C CYS A 202 -7.61 12.32 0.41
N THR A 203 -6.32 11.95 0.44
CA THR A 203 -5.36 12.48 1.43
C THR A 203 -5.22 14.00 1.35
N SER A 204 -5.32 14.59 0.17
CA SER A 204 -5.23 16.05 -0.02
C SER A 204 -6.51 16.81 0.34
N CYS A 205 -7.65 16.13 0.49
CA CYS A 205 -8.92 16.73 0.90
C CYS A 205 -9.27 16.49 2.36
N ASP A 206 -8.58 15.57 3.03
CA ASP A 206 -8.91 15.11 4.37
C ASP A 206 -7.73 15.35 5.32
N ASP A 207 -7.87 16.33 6.19
CA ASP A 207 -6.85 16.78 7.15
C ASP A 207 -6.36 15.68 8.12
N ARG A 208 -7.02 14.53 8.14
CA ARG A 208 -6.55 13.36 8.91
C ARG A 208 -5.28 12.75 8.33
N TYR A 209 -4.94 13.03 7.08
CA TYR A 209 -3.83 12.38 6.38
C TYR A 209 -2.79 13.39 5.91
N TRP A 210 -1.56 12.90 5.74
CA TRP A 210 -0.48 13.65 5.13
C TRP A 210 -0.64 13.69 3.61
N SER A 211 -0.43 14.86 3.00
CA SER A 211 -0.38 15.06 1.55
C SER A 211 0.80 15.98 1.19
N PHE A 212 1.40 15.75 0.03
CA PHE A 212 2.56 16.48 -0.49
C PHE A 212 2.17 17.49 -1.57
#